data_c917e61fccf76ce8be34891ff7078e63
#
_entry.id   c917e61fccf76ce8be34891ff7078e63
#
_cell.length_a   1.000
_cell.length_b   1.000
_cell.length_c   1.000
_cell.angle_alpha   90.00
_cell.angle_beta   90.00
_cell.angle_gamma   90.00
#
_symmetry.space_group_name_H-M   'P 1'
#
loop_
_entity.id
_entity.type
_entity.pdbx_description
1 polymer ?
#
loop_
_entity_poly.entity_id
_entity_poly.type
_entity_poly.pdbx_seq_one_letter_code
_entity_poly.pdbx_strand_id
1 'polypeptide(L)'
;MTSNVLTANAGLSATFFNVFKPRDIFLHDGKSLRRFTIGAKLQMAAALAVFLLLAWSAIATITAFRALDGDMARMELQVAKMEADVAAMRVAVHNRAAQLERRQAFLATMLSGRADADRLSALLPEEASPPSNPAARAMAQSFDEVDQMQVAMVEQVRAATRTRYRATAASLRRIGINPARLQQAVAMGGPYEPVPATADNADPRFRALFTSWRALDQLEQGVAGIPSAQPIQAGANFTSGYGIRSDPFRGRAAMHAGIDLAGPYGTPIYATADGTIGRSEWNSGGYGNLVEIDHGQGIQTRYGHLSRMIARPGQRVRRGELIGLMGSTGRSTGSHLHYEVRIDGRAVNPVPFMQPSQTLIALQRRSGLEAPVALGGPTGGPARAER
;
A
#
# COMPACT_ATOMS: atom_id res chain seq x y z
N MET A 1 -84.16 16.28 -26.40
CA MET A 1 -83.78 16.95 -27.67
C MET A 1 -83.27 15.87 -28.62
N THR A 2 -84.21 15.14 -29.15
CA THR A 2 -84.05 14.09 -30.16
C THR A 2 -84.77 14.52 -31.35
N SER A 3 -84.08 14.82 -32.44
CA SER A 3 -84.55 14.75 -33.83
C SER A 3 -83.76 15.74 -34.71
N ASN A 4 -82.64 15.30 -35.27
CA ASN A 4 -82.03 15.90 -36.46
C ASN A 4 -80.96 15.06 -37.17
N VAL A 5 -80.90 13.74 -36.90
CA VAL A 5 -79.94 12.85 -37.60
C VAL A 5 -80.49 12.05 -38.71
N LEU A 6 -81.81 12.05 -38.93
CA LEU A 6 -82.48 11.21 -39.95
C LEU A 6 -82.76 11.88 -41.30
N THR A 7 -82.55 13.17 -41.52
CA THR A 7 -82.83 13.88 -42.80
C THR A 7 -81.60 14.08 -43.70
N ALA A 8 -80.38 13.80 -43.24
CA ALA A 8 -79.15 13.95 -44.04
C ALA A 8 -78.85 12.74 -44.96
N ASN A 9 -79.41 11.55 -44.67
CA ASN A 9 -79.07 10.31 -45.45
C ASN A 9 -79.87 10.12 -46.71
N ALA A 10 -81.03 10.83 -46.86
CA ALA A 10 -81.89 10.69 -48.09
C ALA A 10 -81.35 11.50 -49.30
N GLY A 11 -80.56 12.58 -49.00
CA GLY A 11 -80.05 13.43 -50.11
C GLY A 11 -78.81 12.85 -50.80
N LEU A 12 -77.97 12.12 -50.08
CA LEU A 12 -76.73 11.53 -50.60
C LEU A 12 -77.02 10.32 -51.47
N SER A 13 -78.03 9.48 -51.19
CA SER A 13 -78.36 8.32 -51.96
C SER A 13 -78.94 8.70 -53.33
N ALA A 14 -79.82 9.74 -53.45
CA ALA A 14 -80.40 10.20 -54.68
C ALA A 14 -79.38 10.84 -55.63
N THR A 15 -78.36 11.49 -55.13
CA THR A 15 -77.29 12.08 -55.95
C THR A 15 -76.30 11.00 -56.46
N PHE A 16 -76.06 9.96 -55.68
CA PHE A 16 -75.18 8.84 -56.10
C PHE A 16 -75.75 8.01 -57.27
N PHE A 17 -77.06 7.74 -57.25
CA PHE A 17 -77.69 7.00 -58.33
C PHE A 17 -77.80 7.82 -59.61
N ASN A 18 -77.77 9.13 -59.62
CA ASN A 18 -77.81 9.97 -60.79
C ASN A 18 -76.46 10.12 -61.52
N VAL A 19 -75.37 9.73 -60.94
CA VAL A 19 -74.04 9.77 -61.55
C VAL A 19 -73.81 8.60 -62.49
N PHE A 20 -74.40 7.43 -62.20
CA PHE A 20 -74.26 6.21 -62.99
C PHE A 20 -75.45 6.00 -63.96
N LYS A 21 -75.44 6.75 -65.07
CA LYS A 21 -76.39 6.57 -66.15
C LYS A 21 -75.81 5.72 -67.29
N PRO A 22 -76.55 4.87 -67.94
CA PRO A 22 -76.07 4.14 -69.12
C PRO A 22 -75.44 5.11 -70.12
N ARG A 23 -74.18 4.82 -70.50
CA ARG A 23 -73.42 5.62 -71.46
C ARG A 23 -73.07 4.74 -72.67
N ASP A 24 -73.31 5.29 -73.85
CA ASP A 24 -72.92 4.68 -75.08
C ASP A 24 -71.54 5.13 -75.52
N ILE A 25 -70.67 4.18 -75.74
CA ILE A 25 -69.35 4.41 -76.31
C ILE A 25 -69.37 3.94 -77.76
N PHE A 26 -69.04 4.83 -78.66
CA PHE A 26 -68.95 4.53 -80.10
C PHE A 26 -67.46 4.35 -80.42
N LEU A 27 -67.12 3.13 -80.80
CA LEU A 27 -65.79 2.79 -81.31
C LEU A 27 -65.85 2.66 -82.81
N HIS A 28 -65.03 3.43 -83.49
CA HIS A 28 -64.89 3.37 -84.95
C HIS A 28 -63.53 2.75 -85.30
N ASP A 29 -63.53 1.60 -86.01
CA ASP A 29 -62.34 0.87 -86.44
C ASP A 29 -61.87 1.20 -87.85
N GLY A 30 -62.31 2.32 -88.41
CA GLY A 30 -62.04 2.77 -89.79
C GLY A 30 -62.98 2.22 -90.84
N LYS A 31 -63.81 1.18 -90.56
CA LYS A 31 -64.78 0.54 -91.50
C LYS A 31 -66.16 0.38 -90.89
N SER A 32 -66.32 0.27 -89.62
CA SER A 32 -67.60 0.08 -88.93
C SER A 32 -67.71 0.84 -87.64
N LEU A 33 -68.89 1.34 -87.30
CA LEU A 33 -69.16 2.00 -86.01
C LEU A 33 -69.84 0.96 -85.11
N ARG A 34 -69.16 0.59 -83.99
CA ARG A 34 -69.73 -0.31 -82.99
C ARG A 34 -70.15 0.47 -81.77
N ARG A 35 -71.39 0.31 -81.36
CA ARG A 35 -71.96 0.93 -80.15
C ARG A 35 -71.90 -0.09 -79.02
N PHE A 36 -71.26 0.31 -77.93
CA PHE A 36 -71.17 -0.44 -76.65
C PHE A 36 -71.87 0.37 -75.57
N THR A 37 -72.95 -0.17 -75.00
CA THR A 37 -73.68 0.48 -73.93
C THR A 37 -73.12 -0.03 -72.59
N ILE A 38 -72.46 0.84 -71.82
CA ILE A 38 -72.05 0.52 -70.50
C ILE A 38 -73.17 0.82 -69.52
N GLY A 39 -73.80 -0.25 -69.06
CA GLY A 39 -74.90 -0.15 -68.10
C GLY A 39 -74.43 0.41 -66.69
N ALA A 40 -75.34 1.05 -65.97
CA ALA A 40 -75.10 1.62 -64.69
C ALA A 40 -74.50 0.64 -63.67
N LYS A 41 -74.92 -0.62 -63.70
CA LYS A 41 -74.42 -1.72 -62.87
C LYS A 41 -72.94 -2.00 -63.10
N LEU A 42 -72.51 -1.99 -64.39
CA LEU A 42 -71.05 -2.22 -64.68
C LEU A 42 -70.20 -1.04 -64.30
N GLN A 43 -70.71 0.21 -64.45
CA GLN A 43 -70.00 1.44 -63.97
C GLN A 43 -69.89 1.44 -62.46
N MET A 44 -70.92 1.06 -61.74
CA MET A 44 -70.89 0.95 -60.29
C MET A 44 -69.86 -0.13 -59.77
N ALA A 45 -69.88 -1.30 -60.46
CA ALA A 45 -68.92 -2.37 -60.15
C ALA A 45 -67.51 -1.94 -60.45
N ALA A 46 -67.25 -1.24 -61.56
CA ALA A 46 -65.90 -0.70 -61.84
C ALA A 46 -65.44 0.39 -60.83
N ALA A 47 -66.35 1.31 -60.49
CA ALA A 47 -66.08 2.34 -59.47
C ALA A 47 -65.79 1.75 -58.08
N LEU A 48 -66.56 0.72 -57.69
CA LEU A 48 -66.31 -0.02 -56.45
C LEU A 48 -64.99 -0.76 -56.51
N ALA A 49 -64.65 -1.40 -57.61
CA ALA A 49 -63.35 -2.06 -57.75
C ALA A 49 -62.17 -1.08 -57.64
N VAL A 50 -62.26 0.07 -58.30
CA VAL A 50 -61.25 1.14 -58.16
C VAL A 50 -61.14 1.66 -56.72
N PHE A 51 -62.34 1.87 -56.12
CA PHE A 51 -62.35 2.30 -54.72
C PHE A 51 -61.70 1.29 -53.79
N LEU A 52 -61.97 0.00 -53.93
CA LEU A 52 -61.37 -1.08 -53.18
C LEU A 52 -59.85 -1.18 -53.40
N LEU A 53 -59.42 -1.00 -54.66
CA LEU A 53 -57.97 -0.94 -54.96
C LEU A 53 -57.25 0.24 -54.32
N LEU A 54 -57.88 1.41 -54.35
CA LEU A 54 -57.32 2.62 -53.69
C LEU A 54 -57.31 2.45 -52.20
N ALA A 55 -58.35 1.92 -51.58
CA ALA A 55 -58.42 1.61 -50.16
C ALA A 55 -57.35 0.57 -49.78
N TRP A 56 -57.20 -0.49 -50.53
CA TRP A 56 -56.15 -1.50 -50.38
C TRP A 56 -54.77 -0.87 -50.48
N SER A 57 -54.54 -0.06 -51.53
CA SER A 57 -53.23 0.63 -51.68
C SER A 57 -52.91 1.58 -50.50
N ALA A 58 -53.92 2.33 -50.05
CA ALA A 58 -53.75 3.22 -48.91
C ALA A 58 -53.40 2.43 -47.59
N ILE A 59 -54.14 1.32 -47.35
CA ILE A 59 -53.87 0.46 -46.17
C ILE A 59 -52.49 -0.18 -46.30
N ALA A 60 -52.11 -0.70 -47.47
CA ALA A 60 -50.81 -1.31 -47.71
C ALA A 60 -49.66 -0.29 -47.49
N THR A 61 -49.85 0.94 -47.96
CA THR A 61 -48.88 2.02 -47.79
C THR A 61 -48.73 2.39 -46.30
N ILE A 62 -49.86 2.58 -45.58
CA ILE A 62 -49.83 2.91 -44.13
C ILE A 62 -49.18 1.80 -43.30
N THR A 63 -49.49 0.51 -43.65
CA THR A 63 -48.87 -0.63 -42.95
C THR A 63 -47.37 -0.74 -43.23
N ALA A 64 -46.92 -0.49 -44.45
CA ALA A 64 -45.51 -0.46 -44.81
C ALA A 64 -44.76 0.67 -44.11
N PHE A 65 -45.33 1.88 -44.04
CA PHE A 65 -44.73 2.99 -43.29
C PHE A 65 -44.63 2.68 -41.79
N ARG A 66 -45.68 2.14 -41.16
CA ARG A 66 -45.63 1.75 -39.73
C ARG A 66 -44.64 0.64 -39.47
N ALA A 67 -44.44 -0.31 -40.38
CA ALA A 67 -43.41 -1.32 -40.25
C ALA A 67 -42.00 -0.71 -40.32
N LEU A 68 -41.74 0.20 -41.26
CA LEU A 68 -40.47 0.92 -41.38
C LEU A 68 -40.18 1.79 -40.16
N ASP A 69 -41.16 2.54 -39.65
CA ASP A 69 -41.01 3.35 -38.45
C ASP A 69 -40.70 2.48 -37.22
N GLY A 70 -41.34 1.32 -37.08
CA GLY A 70 -41.07 0.35 -36.04
C GLY A 70 -39.64 -0.25 -36.09
N ASP A 71 -39.14 -0.55 -37.29
CA ASP A 71 -37.81 -1.06 -37.50
C ASP A 71 -36.75 0.01 -37.28
N MET A 72 -36.99 1.25 -37.71
CA MET A 72 -36.12 2.40 -37.41
C MET A 72 -36.02 2.66 -35.92
N ALA A 73 -37.13 2.69 -35.18
CA ALA A 73 -37.13 2.85 -33.74
C ALA A 73 -36.38 1.73 -33.01
N ARG A 74 -36.48 0.49 -33.50
CA ARG A 74 -35.69 -0.64 -32.96
C ARG A 74 -34.21 -0.48 -33.23
N MET A 75 -33.81 -0.04 -34.41
CA MET A 75 -32.43 0.23 -34.77
C MET A 75 -31.84 1.37 -33.90
N GLU A 76 -32.59 2.46 -33.74
CA GLU A 76 -32.16 3.57 -32.86
C GLU A 76 -31.93 3.10 -31.41
N LEU A 77 -32.86 2.28 -30.88
CA LEU A 77 -32.70 1.70 -29.55
C LEU A 77 -31.47 0.78 -29.44
N GLN A 78 -31.19 -0.02 -30.49
CA GLN A 78 -29.99 -0.87 -30.53
C GLN A 78 -28.72 -0.07 -30.61
N VAL A 79 -28.68 1.00 -31.39
CA VAL A 79 -27.53 1.92 -31.48
C VAL A 79 -27.29 2.59 -30.12
N ALA A 80 -28.32 3.17 -29.48
CA ALA A 80 -28.22 3.77 -28.17
C ALA A 80 -27.71 2.78 -27.10
N LYS A 81 -28.19 1.52 -27.17
CA LYS A 81 -27.68 0.47 -26.28
C LYS A 81 -26.21 0.15 -26.53
N MET A 82 -25.80 0.01 -27.80
CA MET A 82 -24.41 -0.24 -28.16
C MET A 82 -23.48 0.93 -27.71
N GLU A 83 -23.93 2.17 -27.90
CA GLU A 83 -23.19 3.34 -27.44
C GLU A 83 -23.00 3.34 -25.89
N ALA A 84 -24.08 3.02 -25.16
CA ALA A 84 -24.02 2.87 -23.70
C ALA A 84 -23.09 1.73 -23.27
N ASP A 85 -23.11 0.59 -23.96
CA ASP A 85 -22.22 -0.54 -23.69
C ASP A 85 -20.75 -0.18 -23.96
N VAL A 86 -20.46 0.51 -25.06
CA VAL A 86 -19.11 0.98 -25.39
C VAL A 86 -18.60 2.01 -24.36
N ALA A 87 -19.46 2.94 -23.96
CA ALA A 87 -19.13 3.91 -22.92
C ALA A 87 -18.80 3.22 -21.58
N ALA A 88 -19.64 2.26 -21.17
CA ALA A 88 -19.42 1.46 -19.96
C ALA A 88 -18.13 0.64 -20.03
N MET A 89 -17.81 0.02 -21.19
CA MET A 89 -16.54 -0.69 -21.39
C MET A 89 -15.33 0.24 -21.28
N ARG A 90 -15.36 1.43 -21.87
CA ARG A 90 -14.26 2.42 -21.75
C ARG A 90 -14.01 2.81 -20.31
N VAL A 91 -15.07 3.09 -19.55
CA VAL A 91 -14.95 3.43 -18.13
C VAL A 91 -14.37 2.24 -17.34
N ALA A 92 -14.82 1.02 -17.59
CA ALA A 92 -14.33 -0.18 -16.92
C ALA A 92 -12.84 -0.42 -17.20
N VAL A 93 -12.40 -0.29 -18.45
CA VAL A 93 -10.98 -0.43 -18.84
C VAL A 93 -10.14 0.63 -18.17
N HIS A 94 -10.57 1.89 -18.21
CA HIS A 94 -9.83 2.99 -17.59
C HIS A 94 -9.67 2.79 -16.06
N ASN A 95 -10.75 2.45 -15.38
CA ASN A 95 -10.73 2.20 -13.93
C ASN A 95 -9.83 1.01 -13.58
N ARG A 96 -9.89 -0.07 -14.41
CA ARG A 96 -9.06 -1.25 -14.17
C ARG A 96 -7.58 -0.96 -14.40
N ALA A 97 -7.24 -0.25 -15.47
CA ALA A 97 -5.86 0.16 -15.75
C ALA A 97 -5.30 1.04 -14.62
N ALA A 98 -6.04 2.06 -14.20
CA ALA A 98 -5.62 2.93 -13.08
C ALA A 98 -5.43 2.15 -11.77
N GLN A 99 -6.27 1.15 -11.51
CA GLN A 99 -6.11 0.29 -10.33
C GLN A 99 -4.85 -0.57 -10.41
N LEU A 100 -4.56 -1.19 -11.57
CA LEU A 100 -3.35 -1.97 -11.78
C LEU A 100 -2.08 -1.11 -11.64
N GLU A 101 -2.11 0.11 -12.17
CA GLU A 101 -1.01 1.09 -12.02
C GLU A 101 -0.76 1.44 -10.55
N ARG A 102 -1.82 1.73 -9.77
CA ARG A 102 -1.69 2.00 -8.32
C ARG A 102 -1.09 0.82 -7.58
N ARG A 103 -1.54 -0.41 -7.87
CA ARG A 103 -0.97 -1.63 -7.28
C ARG A 103 0.49 -1.81 -7.64
N GLN A 104 0.85 -1.57 -8.89
CA GLN A 104 2.23 -1.64 -9.35
C GLN A 104 3.10 -0.58 -8.67
N ALA A 105 2.62 0.66 -8.56
CA ALA A 105 3.33 1.75 -7.87
C ALA A 105 3.56 1.42 -6.39
N PHE A 106 2.55 0.86 -5.71
CA PHE A 106 2.67 0.41 -4.32
C PHE A 106 3.76 -0.67 -4.17
N LEU A 107 3.70 -1.73 -5.00
CA LEU A 107 4.69 -2.82 -4.97
C LEU A 107 6.09 -2.33 -5.32
N ALA A 108 6.24 -1.50 -6.34
CA ALA A 108 7.53 -0.94 -6.73
C ALA A 108 8.13 -0.07 -5.63
N THR A 109 7.31 0.77 -4.98
CA THR A 109 7.75 1.61 -3.85
C THR A 109 8.20 0.74 -2.67
N MET A 110 7.42 -0.28 -2.32
CA MET A 110 7.77 -1.21 -1.23
C MET A 110 9.07 -1.98 -1.51
N LEU A 111 9.27 -2.45 -2.74
CA LEU A 111 10.45 -3.22 -3.12
C LEU A 111 11.71 -2.36 -3.32
N SER A 112 11.58 -1.05 -3.51
CA SER A 112 12.72 -0.14 -3.68
C SER A 112 13.61 -0.02 -2.43
N GLY A 113 13.13 -0.48 -1.26
CA GLY A 113 13.82 -0.35 0.02
C GLY A 113 13.89 1.08 0.58
N ARG A 114 13.23 2.05 -0.07
CA ARG A 114 13.14 3.47 0.33
C ARG A 114 11.71 3.89 0.70
N ALA A 115 10.87 2.91 0.97
CA ALA A 115 9.48 3.14 1.32
C ALA A 115 9.39 3.68 2.75
N ASP A 116 8.65 4.78 2.92
CA ASP A 116 8.15 5.24 4.21
C ASP A 116 6.67 4.91 4.37
N ALA A 117 6.19 4.92 5.61
CA ALA A 117 4.82 4.53 5.94
C ALA A 117 3.78 5.46 5.30
N ASP A 118 4.06 6.77 5.25
CA ASP A 118 3.12 7.78 4.76
C ASP A 118 2.96 7.66 3.24
N ARG A 119 4.07 7.52 2.53
CA ARG A 119 4.07 7.31 1.08
C ARG A 119 3.36 6.00 0.69
N LEU A 120 3.62 4.91 1.41
CA LEU A 120 2.93 3.63 1.14
C LEU A 120 1.44 3.69 1.48
N SER A 121 1.04 4.39 2.56
CA SER A 121 -0.36 4.55 2.91
C SER A 121 -1.14 5.32 1.84
N ALA A 122 -0.52 6.37 1.25
CA ALA A 122 -1.11 7.15 0.16
C ALA A 122 -1.25 6.36 -1.15
N LEU A 123 -0.44 5.33 -1.35
CA LEU A 123 -0.47 4.46 -2.54
C LEU A 123 -1.34 3.22 -2.36
N LEU A 124 -2.01 3.02 -1.21
CA LEU A 124 -2.87 1.86 -0.98
C LEU A 124 -3.95 1.79 -2.08
N PRO A 125 -4.01 0.70 -2.85
CA PRO A 125 -5.01 0.55 -3.88
C PRO A 125 -6.39 0.28 -3.28
N GLU A 126 -7.41 0.89 -3.86
CA GLU A 126 -8.80 0.65 -3.49
C GLU A 126 -9.28 -0.74 -3.96
N GLU A 127 -10.28 -1.29 -3.27
CA GLU A 127 -10.94 -2.52 -3.70
C GLU A 127 -11.72 -2.29 -5.00
N ALA A 128 -11.59 -3.22 -5.94
CA ALA A 128 -12.29 -3.13 -7.21
C ALA A 128 -13.77 -3.44 -7.05
N SER A 129 -14.63 -2.50 -7.41
CA SER A 129 -16.05 -2.79 -7.58
C SER A 129 -16.28 -3.43 -8.97
N PRO A 130 -16.99 -4.57 -9.04
CA PRO A 130 -17.28 -5.21 -10.32
C PRO A 130 -18.21 -4.30 -11.16
N PRO A 131 -17.98 -4.20 -12.47
CA PRO A 131 -18.85 -3.42 -13.33
C PRO A 131 -20.28 -3.98 -13.34
N SER A 132 -21.30 -3.10 -13.33
CA SER A 132 -22.70 -3.50 -13.38
C SER A 132 -23.11 -4.00 -14.78
N ASN A 133 -22.52 -3.45 -15.84
CA ASN A 133 -22.79 -3.79 -17.23
C ASN A 133 -22.12 -5.12 -17.63
N PRO A 134 -22.85 -6.09 -18.25
CA PRO A 134 -22.27 -7.36 -18.68
C PRO A 134 -21.12 -7.24 -19.68
N ALA A 135 -21.22 -6.32 -20.66
CA ALA A 135 -20.17 -6.08 -21.65
C ALA A 135 -18.89 -5.52 -20.98
N ALA A 136 -19.05 -4.60 -20.03
CA ALA A 136 -17.96 -4.06 -19.25
C ALA A 136 -17.33 -5.13 -18.34
N ARG A 137 -18.11 -6.09 -17.81
CA ARG A 137 -17.59 -7.25 -17.07
C ARG A 137 -16.73 -8.17 -17.92
N ALA A 138 -17.19 -8.52 -19.11
CA ALA A 138 -16.43 -9.36 -20.03
C ALA A 138 -15.08 -8.70 -20.38
N MET A 139 -15.06 -7.38 -20.58
CA MET A 139 -13.82 -6.64 -20.82
C MET A 139 -12.92 -6.59 -19.59
N ALA A 140 -13.47 -6.46 -18.38
CA ALA A 140 -12.69 -6.49 -17.14
C ALA A 140 -12.02 -7.85 -16.93
N GLN A 141 -12.63 -8.95 -17.33
CA GLN A 141 -12.07 -10.30 -17.23
C GLN A 141 -10.77 -10.47 -18.03
N SER A 142 -10.56 -9.71 -19.10
CA SER A 142 -9.28 -9.75 -19.84
C SER A 142 -8.07 -9.32 -19.01
N PHE A 143 -8.27 -8.66 -17.87
CA PHE A 143 -7.23 -8.27 -16.94
C PHE A 143 -7.02 -9.26 -15.77
N ASP A 144 -7.83 -10.30 -15.68
CA ASP A 144 -7.82 -11.21 -14.52
C ASP A 144 -6.48 -11.95 -14.35
N GLU A 145 -5.79 -12.28 -15.44
CA GLU A 145 -4.49 -12.91 -15.38
C GLU A 145 -3.43 -11.99 -14.73
N VAL A 146 -3.41 -10.72 -15.12
CA VAL A 146 -2.52 -9.71 -14.53
C VAL A 146 -2.87 -9.48 -13.07
N ASP A 147 -4.16 -9.44 -12.74
CA ASP A 147 -4.65 -9.32 -11.38
C ASP A 147 -4.18 -10.49 -10.50
N GLN A 148 -4.33 -11.71 -10.99
CA GLN A 148 -3.87 -12.92 -10.29
C GLN A 148 -2.35 -12.90 -10.06
N MET A 149 -1.57 -12.49 -11.06
CA MET A 149 -0.11 -12.36 -10.91
C MET A 149 0.25 -11.33 -9.83
N GLN A 150 -0.40 -10.16 -9.81
CA GLN A 150 -0.16 -9.14 -8.78
C GLN A 150 -0.56 -9.63 -7.39
N VAL A 151 -1.69 -10.32 -7.27
CA VAL A 151 -2.15 -10.93 -6.01
C VAL A 151 -1.16 -11.98 -5.51
N ALA A 152 -0.69 -12.86 -6.39
CA ALA A 152 0.31 -13.87 -6.05
C ALA A 152 1.61 -13.22 -5.55
N MET A 153 2.05 -12.14 -6.20
CA MET A 153 3.21 -11.36 -5.77
C MET A 153 3.00 -10.71 -4.39
N VAL A 154 1.82 -10.15 -4.12
CA VAL A 154 1.46 -9.59 -2.81
C VAL A 154 1.59 -10.65 -1.72
N GLU A 155 1.05 -11.84 -1.91
CA GLU A 155 1.15 -12.93 -0.92
C GLU A 155 2.58 -13.43 -0.74
N GLN A 156 3.37 -13.51 -1.80
CA GLN A 156 4.78 -13.86 -1.73
C GLN A 156 5.59 -12.83 -0.92
N VAL A 157 5.42 -11.54 -1.20
CA VAL A 157 6.10 -10.45 -0.48
C VAL A 157 5.67 -10.43 0.98
N ARG A 158 4.37 -10.63 1.24
CA ARG A 158 3.82 -10.71 2.60
C ARG A 158 4.39 -11.90 3.38
N ALA A 159 4.51 -13.08 2.76
CA ALA A 159 5.12 -14.26 3.37
C ALA A 159 6.59 -14.01 3.71
N ALA A 160 7.37 -13.41 2.79
CA ALA A 160 8.75 -13.04 3.01
C ALA A 160 8.90 -12.02 4.15
N THR A 161 8.05 -10.99 4.18
CA THR A 161 8.00 -9.97 5.24
C THR A 161 7.74 -10.59 6.61
N ARG A 162 6.76 -11.50 6.70
CA ARG A 162 6.44 -12.23 7.94
C ARG A 162 7.59 -13.13 8.40
N THR A 163 8.25 -13.81 7.47
CA THR A 163 9.41 -14.67 7.79
C THR A 163 10.54 -13.82 8.36
N ARG A 164 10.84 -12.68 7.73
CA ARG A 164 11.84 -11.74 8.20
C ARG A 164 11.49 -11.16 9.58
N TYR A 165 10.24 -10.75 9.78
CA TYR A 165 9.75 -10.30 11.09
C TYR A 165 9.99 -11.37 12.18
N ARG A 166 9.61 -12.63 11.92
CA ARG A 166 9.78 -13.73 12.87
C ARG A 166 11.26 -13.98 13.20
N ALA A 167 12.14 -13.95 12.21
CA ALA A 167 13.58 -14.11 12.40
C ALA A 167 14.18 -12.98 13.25
N THR A 168 13.81 -11.73 12.95
CA THR A 168 14.21 -10.55 13.73
C THR A 168 13.71 -10.64 15.17
N ALA A 169 12.42 -10.92 15.35
CA ALA A 169 11.81 -11.07 16.67
C ALA A 169 12.44 -12.22 17.49
N ALA A 170 12.79 -13.33 16.85
CA ALA A 170 13.49 -14.44 17.52
C ALA A 170 14.92 -14.04 17.96
N SER A 171 15.63 -13.27 17.14
CA SER A 171 16.98 -12.77 17.50
C SER A 171 16.91 -11.81 18.68
N LEU A 172 15.91 -10.93 18.73
CA LEU A 172 15.68 -10.02 19.85
C LEU A 172 15.37 -10.75 21.17
N ARG A 173 14.50 -11.77 21.10
CA ARG A 173 14.17 -12.59 22.29
C ARG A 173 15.38 -13.33 22.85
N ARG A 174 16.33 -13.75 22.01
CA ARG A 174 17.56 -14.42 22.48
C ARG A 174 18.43 -13.50 23.33
N ILE A 175 18.43 -12.20 23.07
CA ILE A 175 19.14 -11.20 23.87
C ILE A 175 18.28 -10.59 24.98
N GLY A 176 17.07 -11.16 25.24
CA GLY A 176 16.19 -10.70 26.32
C GLY A 176 15.31 -9.51 25.98
N ILE A 177 15.25 -9.07 24.73
CA ILE A 177 14.42 -7.94 24.31
C ILE A 177 13.07 -8.45 23.80
N ASN A 178 11.97 -7.91 24.35
CA ASN A 178 10.63 -8.15 23.83
C ASN A 178 10.39 -7.33 22.55
N PRO A 179 10.14 -7.96 21.38
CA PRO A 179 9.92 -7.25 20.13
C PRO A 179 8.74 -6.23 20.15
N ALA A 180 7.67 -6.55 20.89
CA ALA A 180 6.51 -5.67 21.02
C ALA A 180 6.85 -4.31 21.61
N ARG A 181 7.85 -4.24 22.47
CA ARG A 181 8.35 -3.01 23.05
C ARG A 181 8.91 -2.04 22.01
N LEU A 182 9.68 -2.55 21.05
CA LEU A 182 10.27 -1.73 19.98
C LEU A 182 9.21 -1.14 19.06
N GLN A 183 8.06 -1.80 18.94
CA GLN A 183 6.92 -1.29 18.18
C GLN A 183 6.14 -0.20 18.94
N GLN A 184 5.98 -0.33 20.25
CA GLN A 184 5.24 0.63 21.08
C GLN A 184 5.94 1.96 21.21
N ALA A 185 7.28 1.96 21.26
CA ALA A 185 8.06 3.19 21.42
C ALA A 185 7.95 4.14 20.21
N VAL A 186 7.75 3.60 19.02
CA VAL A 186 7.47 4.40 17.79
C VAL A 186 6.05 4.99 17.82
N ALA A 187 5.13 4.35 18.54
CA ALA A 187 3.73 4.79 18.64
C ALA A 187 3.48 5.90 19.69
N MET A 188 4.47 6.22 20.55
CA MET A 188 4.27 7.12 21.70
C MET A 188 4.63 8.59 21.46
N GLY A 189 4.90 9.04 20.24
CA GLY A 189 5.36 10.40 20.02
C GLY A 189 4.99 10.99 18.67
N GLY A 190 3.78 11.54 18.55
CA GLY A 190 3.35 12.37 17.43
C GLY A 190 1.89 12.78 17.58
N PRO A 191 1.44 13.89 16.95
CA PRO A 191 0.03 14.19 16.88
C PRO A 191 -0.71 13.02 16.22
N TYR A 192 -1.91 12.69 16.72
CA TYR A 192 -2.79 11.70 16.11
C TYR A 192 -3.12 12.19 14.69
N GLU A 193 -2.50 11.58 13.69
CA GLU A 193 -2.95 11.71 12.31
C GLU A 193 -3.90 10.56 12.02
N PRO A 194 -5.18 10.85 11.77
CA PRO A 194 -6.12 9.82 11.38
C PRO A 194 -5.62 9.17 10.09
N VAL A 195 -5.64 7.85 10.04
CA VAL A 195 -5.44 7.11 8.80
C VAL A 195 -6.40 7.69 7.76
N PRO A 196 -5.95 8.12 6.58
CA PRO A 196 -6.84 8.67 5.56
C PRO A 196 -8.03 7.72 5.35
N ALA A 197 -9.24 8.27 5.20
CA ALA A 197 -10.47 7.49 4.97
C ALA A 197 -10.37 6.55 3.76
N THR A 198 -9.42 6.77 2.86
CA THR A 198 -9.03 5.88 1.76
C THR A 198 -8.55 4.50 2.24
N ALA A 199 -8.10 4.37 3.50
CA ALA A 199 -7.67 3.07 4.03
C ALA A 199 -8.84 2.12 4.31
N ASP A 200 -10.05 2.63 4.54
CA ASP A 200 -11.22 1.79 4.79
C ASP A 200 -11.69 1.08 3.52
N ASN A 201 -11.49 1.68 2.35
CA ASN A 201 -11.84 1.13 1.03
C ASN A 201 -10.65 0.43 0.34
N ALA A 202 -9.51 0.32 1.01
CA ALA A 202 -8.33 -0.32 0.42
C ALA A 202 -8.52 -1.84 0.26
N ASP A 203 -7.98 -2.39 -0.83
CA ASP A 203 -7.96 -3.86 -1.08
C ASP A 203 -7.39 -4.57 0.16
N PRO A 204 -8.14 -5.52 0.77
CA PRO A 204 -7.75 -6.18 2.01
C PRO A 204 -6.38 -6.85 1.96
N ARG A 205 -5.97 -7.36 0.79
CA ARG A 205 -4.68 -8.04 0.58
C ARG A 205 -3.52 -7.06 0.66
N PHE A 206 -3.63 -5.91 0.01
CA PHE A 206 -2.63 -4.84 0.04
C PHE A 206 -2.56 -4.20 1.43
N ARG A 207 -3.70 -4.00 2.09
CA ARG A 207 -3.76 -3.53 3.49
C ARG A 207 -3.04 -4.50 4.44
N ALA A 208 -3.25 -5.80 4.29
CA ALA A 208 -2.58 -6.82 5.10
C ALA A 208 -1.07 -6.88 4.83
N LEU A 209 -0.63 -6.66 3.58
CA LEU A 209 0.78 -6.52 3.24
C LEU A 209 1.38 -5.27 3.89
N PHE A 210 0.72 -4.11 3.76
CA PHE A 210 1.15 -2.86 4.38
C PHE A 210 1.30 -2.98 5.90
N THR A 211 0.31 -3.56 6.57
CA THR A 211 0.35 -3.81 8.02
C THR A 211 1.53 -4.70 8.42
N SER A 212 1.78 -5.76 7.64
CA SER A 212 2.91 -6.68 7.89
C SER A 212 4.26 -6.00 7.67
N TRP A 213 4.36 -5.15 6.63
CA TRP A 213 5.55 -4.37 6.34
C TRP A 213 5.80 -3.32 7.42
N ARG A 214 4.78 -2.54 7.82
CA ARG A 214 4.88 -1.53 8.87
C ARG A 214 5.36 -2.12 10.19
N ALA A 215 4.83 -3.28 10.56
CA ALA A 215 5.27 -3.98 11.77
C ALA A 215 6.76 -4.39 11.70
N LEU A 216 7.23 -4.83 10.52
CA LEU A 216 8.65 -5.14 10.30
C LEU A 216 9.51 -3.88 10.33
N ASP A 217 9.10 -2.82 9.65
CA ASP A 217 9.81 -1.54 9.56
C ASP A 217 10.01 -0.92 10.95
N GLN A 218 8.94 -0.85 11.74
CA GLN A 218 9.01 -0.39 13.14
C GLN A 218 9.97 -1.23 13.99
N LEU A 219 9.95 -2.56 13.79
CA LEU A 219 10.85 -3.45 14.49
C LEU A 219 12.31 -3.20 14.08
N GLU A 220 12.58 -3.00 12.80
CA GLU A 220 13.92 -2.77 12.25
C GLU A 220 14.47 -1.39 12.65
N GLN A 221 13.63 -0.36 12.68
CA GLN A 221 14.01 0.96 13.21
C GLN A 221 14.41 0.86 14.69
N GLY A 222 13.67 0.09 15.48
CA GLY A 222 13.97 -0.13 16.89
C GLY A 222 15.26 -0.92 17.15
N VAL A 223 15.72 -1.69 16.17
CA VAL A 223 16.98 -2.48 16.28
C VAL A 223 18.23 -1.60 16.29
N ALA A 224 18.17 -0.40 15.75
CA ALA A 224 19.31 0.52 15.62
C ALA A 224 19.99 0.87 16.94
N GLY A 225 19.19 1.12 17.97
CA GLY A 225 19.68 1.47 19.31
C GLY A 225 20.13 0.27 20.16
N ILE A 226 20.10 -0.95 19.62
CA ILE A 226 20.52 -2.13 20.38
C ILE A 226 22.06 -2.23 20.42
N PRO A 227 22.69 -2.31 21.62
CA PRO A 227 24.11 -2.54 21.72
C PRO A 227 24.53 -3.82 20.97
N SER A 228 25.52 -3.72 20.09
CA SER A 228 25.94 -4.83 19.24
C SER A 228 27.43 -4.83 18.88
N ALA A 229 28.18 -3.92 19.49
CA ALA A 229 29.62 -3.85 19.34
C ALA A 229 30.35 -4.18 20.65
N GLN A 230 31.61 -4.51 20.54
CA GLN A 230 32.50 -4.63 21.70
C GLN A 230 32.86 -3.24 22.23
N PRO A 231 32.79 -3.01 23.57
CA PRO A 231 33.22 -1.74 24.16
C PRO A 231 34.73 -1.55 24.11
N ILE A 232 35.49 -2.62 23.89
CA ILE A 232 36.95 -2.65 23.74
C ILE A 232 37.28 -3.48 22.52
N GLN A 233 38.14 -2.97 21.61
CA GLN A 233 38.45 -3.65 20.34
C GLN A 233 39.50 -4.75 20.48
N ALA A 234 40.46 -4.63 21.36
CA ALA A 234 41.50 -5.61 21.59
C ALA A 234 42.14 -5.48 23.00
N GLY A 235 42.75 -6.54 23.50
CA GLY A 235 43.60 -6.51 24.70
C GLY A 235 42.84 -6.51 26.03
N ALA A 236 41.56 -6.90 26.05
CA ALA A 236 40.81 -7.02 27.29
C ALA A 236 40.50 -8.48 27.63
N ASN A 237 40.63 -8.82 28.91
CA ASN A 237 40.27 -10.11 29.48
C ASN A 237 38.95 -10.01 30.24
N PHE A 238 38.03 -10.94 30.02
CA PHE A 238 36.82 -11.07 30.81
C PHE A 238 37.18 -11.57 32.22
N THR A 239 36.94 -10.77 33.24
CA THR A 239 37.32 -11.08 34.61
C THR A 239 36.16 -11.33 35.55
N SER A 240 34.98 -10.73 35.30
CA SER A 240 33.79 -10.94 36.12
C SER A 240 32.50 -10.83 35.37
N GLY A 241 31.59 -11.78 35.61
CA GLY A 241 30.27 -11.87 34.98
C GLY A 241 29.19 -11.07 35.71
N TYR A 242 28.07 -10.90 35.02
CA TYR A 242 26.82 -10.37 35.56
C TYR A 242 26.18 -11.36 36.53
N GLY A 243 25.61 -10.86 37.61
CA GLY A 243 24.82 -11.65 38.54
C GLY A 243 25.31 -11.59 40.00
N ILE A 244 24.80 -12.46 40.85
CA ILE A 244 25.14 -12.53 42.25
C ILE A 244 26.55 -13.12 42.41
N ARG A 245 27.46 -12.39 43.04
CA ARG A 245 28.82 -12.83 43.36
C ARG A 245 29.25 -12.34 44.74
N SER A 246 30.34 -12.85 45.27
CA SER A 246 30.98 -12.28 46.47
C SER A 246 31.55 -10.90 46.17
N ASP A 247 31.18 -9.94 46.96
CA ASP A 247 31.72 -8.57 46.87
C ASP A 247 33.23 -8.55 47.23
N PRO A 248 34.11 -8.04 46.34
CA PRO A 248 35.54 -8.13 46.54
C PRO A 248 36.03 -7.31 47.73
N PHE A 249 35.23 -6.36 48.26
CA PHE A 249 35.60 -5.50 49.37
C PHE A 249 34.99 -5.91 50.70
N ARG A 250 33.78 -6.54 50.67
CA ARG A 250 33.03 -6.87 51.90
C ARG A 250 32.85 -8.38 52.10
N GLY A 251 33.21 -9.22 51.13
CA GLY A 251 33.06 -10.67 51.18
C GLY A 251 31.63 -11.20 51.27
N ARG A 252 30.63 -10.33 51.13
CA ARG A 252 29.21 -10.69 51.17
C ARG A 252 28.63 -10.82 49.76
N ALA A 253 27.54 -11.60 49.60
CA ALA A 253 26.83 -11.70 48.36
C ALA A 253 26.31 -10.33 47.90
N ALA A 254 26.63 -9.94 46.68
CA ALA A 254 26.19 -8.70 46.04
C ALA A 254 25.84 -8.92 44.56
N MET A 255 24.91 -8.14 44.07
CA MET A 255 24.55 -8.13 42.65
C MET A 255 25.57 -7.34 41.85
N HIS A 256 26.24 -7.99 40.90
CA HIS A 256 27.08 -7.35 39.90
C HIS A 256 26.18 -6.97 38.69
N ALA A 257 25.95 -5.67 38.52
CA ALA A 257 24.99 -5.15 37.53
C ALA A 257 25.52 -5.16 36.08
N GLY A 258 26.77 -5.57 35.87
CA GLY A 258 27.46 -5.57 34.60
C GLY A 258 28.45 -6.71 34.44
N ILE A 259 29.42 -6.48 33.60
CA ILE A 259 30.61 -7.33 33.44
C ILE A 259 31.87 -6.48 33.61
N ASP A 260 32.96 -7.12 34.04
CA ASP A 260 34.26 -6.48 34.16
C ASP A 260 35.22 -7.01 33.11
N LEU A 261 35.82 -6.10 32.35
CA LEU A 261 36.80 -6.35 31.30
C LEU A 261 38.13 -5.70 31.68
N ALA A 262 39.07 -6.51 32.16
CA ALA A 262 40.39 -6.02 32.59
C ALA A 262 41.30 -5.79 31.37
N GLY A 263 42.09 -4.72 31.43
CA GLY A 263 43.05 -4.36 30.40
C GLY A 263 44.03 -3.28 30.89
N PRO A 264 44.99 -2.90 30.05
CA PRO A 264 45.94 -1.84 30.36
C PRO A 264 45.26 -0.51 30.68
N TYR A 265 45.79 0.24 31.63
CA TYR A 265 45.36 1.59 31.95
C TYR A 265 45.44 2.48 30.68
N GLY A 266 44.39 3.25 30.38
CA GLY A 266 44.33 4.08 29.18
C GLY A 266 43.82 3.37 27.93
N THR A 267 43.43 2.08 28.00
CA THR A 267 42.82 1.37 26.86
C THR A 267 41.60 2.11 26.35
N PRO A 268 41.47 2.36 25.02
CA PRO A 268 40.31 3.06 24.43
C PRO A 268 39.00 2.31 24.63
N ILE A 269 37.95 3.06 25.03
CA ILE A 269 36.61 2.56 25.27
C ILE A 269 35.68 3.18 24.26
N TYR A 270 34.84 2.34 23.61
CA TYR A 270 33.99 2.71 22.49
C TYR A 270 32.50 2.50 22.78
N ALA A 271 31.67 3.35 22.20
CA ALA A 271 30.21 3.21 22.25
C ALA A 271 29.77 1.90 21.55
N THR A 272 28.89 1.12 22.20
CA THR A 272 28.44 -0.19 21.68
C THR A 272 27.25 -0.12 20.78
N ALA A 273 26.55 1.04 20.68
CA ALA A 273 25.48 1.40 19.76
C ALA A 273 25.45 2.92 19.56
N ASP A 274 24.68 3.38 18.56
CA ASP A 274 24.36 4.78 18.39
C ASP A 274 23.52 5.29 19.56
N GLY A 275 23.71 6.56 19.95
CA GLY A 275 22.94 7.13 21.05
C GLY A 275 23.32 8.56 21.39
N THR A 276 22.80 9.03 22.52
CA THR A 276 23.13 10.33 23.09
C THR A 276 23.75 10.14 24.49
N ILE A 277 24.82 10.83 24.77
CA ILE A 277 25.45 10.81 26.11
C ILE A 277 24.49 11.41 27.13
N GLY A 278 23.95 10.58 28.01
CA GLY A 278 23.10 11.02 29.13
C GLY A 278 23.91 11.61 30.27
N ARG A 279 25.05 10.95 30.61
CA ARG A 279 25.97 11.36 31.65
C ARG A 279 27.41 11.16 31.22
N SER A 280 28.28 12.06 31.65
CA SER A 280 29.73 11.95 31.55
C SER A 280 30.31 12.73 32.72
N GLU A 281 30.37 12.10 33.92
CA GLU A 281 30.67 12.75 35.18
C GLU A 281 31.17 11.74 36.22
N TRP A 282 31.72 12.26 37.35
CA TRP A 282 32.05 11.44 38.50
C TRP A 282 30.78 10.92 39.16
N ASN A 283 30.77 9.63 39.47
CA ASN A 283 29.67 8.97 40.16
C ASN A 283 30.16 8.38 41.48
N SER A 284 29.66 8.91 42.63
CA SER A 284 30.00 8.48 43.98
C SER A 284 29.40 7.12 44.38
N GLY A 285 28.48 6.56 43.59
CA GLY A 285 27.85 5.26 43.80
C GLY A 285 28.76 4.05 43.52
N GLY A 286 30.04 4.31 43.29
CA GLY A 286 31.08 3.29 43.09
C GLY A 286 31.65 3.25 41.67
N TYR A 287 30.99 3.82 40.68
CA TYR A 287 31.45 3.79 39.26
C TYR A 287 32.69 4.66 39.00
N GLY A 288 32.99 5.63 39.85
CA GLY A 288 34.05 6.61 39.57
C GLY A 288 33.70 7.50 38.38
N ASN A 289 34.62 7.67 37.44
CA ASN A 289 34.29 8.33 36.17
C ASN A 289 33.37 7.45 35.32
N LEU A 290 32.18 7.96 35.06
CA LEU A 290 31.09 7.22 34.39
C LEU A 290 30.66 7.93 33.11
N VAL A 291 30.59 7.19 32.02
CA VAL A 291 29.85 7.58 30.82
C VAL A 291 28.60 6.70 30.72
N GLU A 292 27.45 7.33 30.52
CA GLU A 292 26.18 6.68 30.30
C GLU A 292 25.63 7.13 28.94
N ILE A 293 25.22 6.18 28.07
CA ILE A 293 24.65 6.45 26.74
C ILE A 293 23.21 6.00 26.75
N ASP A 294 22.32 6.89 26.35
CA ASP A 294 20.92 6.59 26.04
C ASP A 294 20.79 6.26 24.55
N HIS A 295 20.37 5.04 24.26
CA HIS A 295 20.18 4.53 22.88
C HIS A 295 18.73 4.66 22.41
N GLY A 296 17.88 5.30 23.20
CA GLY A 296 16.42 5.35 22.97
C GLY A 296 15.70 4.10 23.43
N GLN A 297 14.38 4.15 23.42
CA GLN A 297 13.51 3.03 23.78
C GLN A 297 13.83 2.39 25.15
N GLY A 298 14.34 3.20 26.12
CA GLY A 298 14.75 2.78 27.45
C GLY A 298 15.97 1.86 27.50
N ILE A 299 16.72 1.75 26.40
CA ILE A 299 18.00 1.03 26.35
C ILE A 299 19.13 1.99 26.68
N GLN A 300 19.94 1.64 27.65
CA GLN A 300 21.09 2.43 28.09
C GLN A 300 22.33 1.54 28.27
N THR A 301 23.51 2.10 28.06
CA THR A 301 24.77 1.46 28.43
C THR A 301 25.57 2.33 29.37
N ARG A 302 26.31 1.69 30.28
CA ARG A 302 27.20 2.35 31.27
C ARG A 302 28.61 1.86 31.13
N TYR A 303 29.57 2.79 31.26
CA TYR A 303 30.98 2.57 31.15
C TYR A 303 31.66 3.21 32.39
N GLY A 304 32.01 2.37 33.37
CA GLY A 304 32.54 2.80 34.65
C GLY A 304 34.05 2.64 34.80
N HIS A 305 34.59 3.17 35.89
CA HIS A 305 35.99 3.13 36.30
C HIS A 305 36.97 3.80 35.33
N LEU A 306 36.47 4.72 34.47
CA LEU A 306 37.28 5.36 33.44
C LEU A 306 38.38 6.23 34.04
N SER A 307 39.56 6.24 33.40
CA SER A 307 40.62 7.20 33.74
C SER A 307 40.31 8.59 33.19
N ARG A 308 39.67 8.62 31.99
CA ARG A 308 39.29 9.85 31.30
C ARG A 308 37.98 9.65 30.55
N MET A 309 37.06 10.57 30.73
CA MET A 309 35.84 10.71 29.91
C MET A 309 36.16 11.64 28.76
N ILE A 310 35.86 11.21 27.51
CA ILE A 310 36.09 11.98 26.26
C ILE A 310 34.79 12.56 25.75
N ALA A 311 33.73 11.75 25.78
CA ALA A 311 32.41 12.18 25.36
C ALA A 311 31.75 13.12 26.37
N ARG A 312 30.94 14.07 25.90
CA ARG A 312 30.28 15.11 26.73
C ARG A 312 28.77 14.85 26.84
N PRO A 313 28.13 15.20 27.96
CA PRO A 313 26.66 15.13 28.06
C PRO A 313 25.98 15.86 26.92
N GLY A 314 24.91 15.26 26.37
CA GLY A 314 24.16 15.76 25.22
C GLY A 314 24.81 15.48 23.86
N GLN A 315 26.05 15.00 23.80
CA GLN A 315 26.73 14.62 22.55
C GLN A 315 26.04 13.39 21.94
N ARG A 316 25.77 13.44 20.62
CA ARG A 316 25.41 12.24 19.83
C ARG A 316 26.69 11.46 19.54
N VAL A 317 26.65 10.16 19.75
CA VAL A 317 27.74 9.25 19.44
C VAL A 317 27.25 8.12 18.54
N ARG A 318 28.14 7.65 17.69
CA ARG A 318 27.89 6.49 16.83
C ARG A 318 28.51 5.23 17.44
N ARG A 319 27.98 4.09 17.08
CA ARG A 319 28.58 2.80 17.41
C ARG A 319 30.05 2.76 16.96
N GLY A 320 30.95 2.38 17.89
CA GLY A 320 32.39 2.37 17.66
C GLY A 320 33.09 3.73 17.85
N GLU A 321 32.39 4.77 18.24
CA GLU A 321 32.99 6.07 18.57
C GLU A 321 33.71 6.03 19.92
N LEU A 322 34.88 6.65 20.00
CA LEU A 322 35.71 6.74 21.24
C LEU A 322 35.00 7.63 22.26
N ILE A 323 34.68 7.07 23.42
CA ILE A 323 33.95 7.77 24.49
C ILE A 323 34.74 7.98 25.77
N GLY A 324 35.82 7.22 25.98
CA GLY A 324 36.64 7.30 27.19
C GLY A 324 37.86 6.42 27.13
N LEU A 325 38.63 6.45 28.19
CA LEU A 325 39.83 5.61 28.42
C LEU A 325 39.66 4.79 29.70
N MET A 326 40.05 3.52 29.66
CA MET A 326 40.02 2.60 30.80
C MET A 326 40.84 3.13 31.96
N GLY A 327 40.37 2.90 33.17
CA GLY A 327 41.07 3.27 34.39
C GLY A 327 40.77 2.34 35.56
N SER A 328 40.87 2.90 36.77
CA SER A 328 40.57 2.22 38.03
C SER A 328 40.00 3.22 39.04
N THR A 329 39.12 4.13 38.55
CA THR A 329 38.52 5.16 39.42
C THR A 329 37.31 4.62 40.18
N GLY A 330 36.95 5.25 41.30
CA GLY A 330 35.81 4.80 42.11
C GLY A 330 36.13 3.51 42.89
N ARG A 331 35.19 2.60 42.99
CA ARG A 331 35.31 1.33 43.70
C ARG A 331 35.86 0.24 42.77
N SER A 332 37.16 0.24 42.56
CA SER A 332 37.87 -0.66 41.66
C SER A 332 39.08 -1.27 42.33
N THR A 333 39.40 -2.52 42.05
CA THR A 333 40.56 -3.25 42.56
C THR A 333 41.75 -3.26 41.59
N GLY A 334 41.58 -2.76 40.37
CA GLY A 334 42.64 -2.71 39.37
C GLY A 334 42.08 -2.15 38.03
N SER A 335 42.93 -1.99 37.02
CA SER A 335 42.53 -1.41 35.74
C SER A 335 41.54 -2.31 34.99
N HIS A 336 40.30 -1.87 34.86
CA HIS A 336 39.27 -2.57 34.12
C HIS A 336 38.14 -1.60 33.68
N LEU A 337 37.37 -2.01 32.68
CA LEU A 337 36.09 -1.41 32.34
C LEU A 337 34.97 -2.20 33.02
N HIS A 338 34.13 -1.50 33.80
CA HIS A 338 32.82 -2.02 34.20
C HIS A 338 31.78 -1.62 33.14
N TYR A 339 31.18 -2.60 32.52
CA TYR A 339 30.21 -2.39 31.41
C TYR A 339 28.84 -2.94 31.77
N GLU A 340 27.80 -2.09 31.65
CA GLU A 340 26.40 -2.48 31.85
C GLU A 340 25.57 -2.24 30.63
N VAL A 341 24.58 -3.13 30.39
CA VAL A 341 23.42 -2.89 29.54
C VAL A 341 22.19 -2.79 30.43
N ARG A 342 21.40 -1.76 30.24
CA ARG A 342 20.20 -1.52 31.03
C ARG A 342 18.99 -1.41 30.10
N ILE A 343 17.89 -2.02 30.54
CA ILE A 343 16.61 -1.94 29.87
C ILE A 343 15.56 -1.47 30.87
N ASP A 344 14.90 -0.34 30.64
CA ASP A 344 13.98 0.33 31.57
C ASP A 344 14.61 0.57 32.95
N GLY A 345 15.86 1.03 32.97
CA GLY A 345 16.57 1.27 34.16
C GLY A 345 17.07 0.02 34.92
N ARG A 346 16.73 -1.20 34.45
CA ARG A 346 17.17 -2.47 35.05
C ARG A 346 18.37 -3.03 34.32
N ALA A 347 19.42 -3.38 35.09
CA ALA A 347 20.58 -4.04 34.53
C ALA A 347 20.23 -5.45 33.99
N VAL A 348 20.74 -5.78 32.82
CA VAL A 348 20.61 -7.11 32.19
C VAL A 348 22.01 -7.66 31.88
N ASN A 349 22.13 -8.97 31.64
CA ASN A 349 23.40 -9.58 31.27
C ASN A 349 23.93 -8.98 29.94
N PRO A 350 25.10 -8.33 29.91
CA PRO A 350 25.66 -7.70 28.71
C PRO A 350 26.20 -8.69 27.67
N VAL A 351 26.58 -9.91 28.08
CA VAL A 351 27.29 -10.88 27.23
C VAL A 351 26.53 -11.18 25.92
N PRO A 352 25.20 -11.40 25.89
CA PRO A 352 24.48 -11.63 24.64
C PRO A 352 24.52 -10.44 23.66
N PHE A 353 24.69 -9.21 24.16
CA PHE A 353 24.78 -8.00 23.35
C PHE A 353 26.18 -7.85 22.72
N MET A 354 27.19 -8.37 23.36
CA MET A 354 28.58 -8.36 22.84
C MET A 354 28.84 -9.45 21.81
N GLN A 355 27.92 -10.43 21.67
CA GLN A 355 27.96 -11.51 20.70
C GLN A 355 26.69 -11.50 19.85
N PRO A 356 26.42 -10.41 19.10
CA PRO A 356 25.18 -10.28 18.34
C PRO A 356 25.08 -11.34 17.24
N SER A 357 23.86 -11.81 17.00
CA SER A 357 23.61 -12.73 15.87
C SER A 357 23.91 -12.05 14.53
N GLN A 358 24.31 -12.85 13.54
CA GLN A 358 24.49 -12.37 12.16
C GLN A 358 23.25 -11.67 11.62
N THR A 359 22.07 -12.11 12.05
CA THR A 359 20.80 -11.48 11.70
C THR A 359 20.71 -10.05 12.25
N LEU A 360 21.07 -9.82 13.51
CA LEU A 360 21.05 -8.49 14.12
C LEU A 360 22.02 -7.54 13.43
N ILE A 361 23.24 -8.01 13.16
CA ILE A 361 24.27 -7.25 12.44
C ILE A 361 23.76 -6.87 11.04
N ALA A 362 23.19 -7.85 10.29
CA ALA A 362 22.67 -7.60 8.96
C ALA A 362 21.51 -6.61 8.94
N LEU A 363 20.67 -6.60 9.98
CA LEU A 363 19.58 -5.63 10.12
C LEU A 363 20.08 -4.22 10.38
N GLN A 364 21.02 -4.08 11.31
CA GLN A 364 21.65 -2.78 11.60
C GLN A 364 22.39 -2.20 10.40
N ARG A 365 23.00 -3.04 9.57
CA ARG A 365 23.58 -2.65 8.27
C ARG A 365 22.56 -2.09 7.29
N ARG A 366 21.40 -2.71 7.18
CA ARG A 366 20.35 -2.30 6.24
C ARG A 366 19.62 -1.02 6.65
N SER A 367 19.48 -0.77 7.94
CA SER A 367 18.87 0.46 8.46
C SER A 367 19.69 1.72 8.18
N GLY A 368 20.80 1.62 7.42
CA GLY A 368 21.65 2.76 7.03
C GLY A 368 22.50 3.30 8.18
N LEU A 369 22.53 2.60 9.31
CA LEU A 369 23.24 2.96 10.54
C LEU A 369 24.67 2.43 10.56
N GLU A 370 25.15 1.81 9.49
CA GLU A 370 26.57 1.59 9.29
C GLU A 370 27.20 2.78 8.59
N ALA A 371 27.77 3.68 9.38
CA ALA A 371 29.04 4.24 8.95
C ALA A 371 30.05 3.07 8.84
N PRO A 372 30.86 2.96 7.77
CA PRO A 372 31.92 1.97 7.74
C PRO A 372 32.72 2.16 9.04
N VAL A 373 32.81 1.11 9.84
CA VAL A 373 33.79 1.07 10.91
C VAL A 373 35.11 1.29 10.21
N ALA A 374 35.65 2.48 10.28
CA ALA A 374 37.01 2.71 9.88
C ALA A 374 37.84 1.78 10.77
N LEU A 375 38.31 0.70 10.20
CA LEU A 375 39.44 -0.05 10.72
C LEU A 375 40.63 0.89 10.57
N GLY A 376 40.59 2.01 11.32
CA GLY A 376 41.61 2.99 11.38
C GLY A 376 42.72 2.49 12.30
N GLY A 377 43.56 1.69 11.75
CA GLY A 377 44.92 1.71 12.20
C GLY A 377 45.52 3.09 11.88
N PRO A 378 46.41 3.65 12.73
CA PRO A 378 47.01 4.96 12.51
C PRO A 378 47.93 4.88 11.27
N THR A 379 47.45 5.36 10.13
CA THR A 379 48.33 5.74 9.01
C THR A 379 48.85 7.17 9.28
N GLY A 380 49.62 7.25 10.33
CA GLY A 380 50.48 8.42 10.58
C GLY A 380 51.85 8.17 9.95
N GLY A 381 51.96 8.33 8.63
CA GLY A 381 53.24 8.55 8.00
C GLY A 381 53.70 9.98 8.28
N PRO A 382 54.98 10.23 8.57
CA PRO A 382 55.49 11.57 8.92
C PRO A 382 55.36 12.50 7.71
N ALA A 383 54.82 13.69 7.92
CA ALA A 383 54.82 14.77 6.97
C ALA A 383 56.28 15.07 6.54
N ARG A 384 56.56 14.83 5.29
CA ARG A 384 57.81 15.24 4.67
C ARG A 384 57.78 16.77 4.53
N ALA A 385 58.62 17.43 5.31
CA ALA A 385 58.91 18.85 5.13
C ALA A 385 59.64 19.00 3.77
N GLU A 386 59.03 19.67 2.82
CA GLU A 386 59.73 20.21 1.67
C GLU A 386 60.21 21.64 2.01
N ARG A 387 61.48 21.81 1.70
CA ARG A 387 62.22 23.08 1.73
C ARG A 387 61.84 23.99 0.59
#